data_4dc39acc0bb3ac830cde490fb7f8fcc5
#
_entry.id   4dc39acc0bb3ac830cde490fb7f8fcc5
#
_cell.length_a   1.000
_cell.length_b   1.000
_cell.length_c   1.000
_cell.angle_alpha   90.00
_cell.angle_beta   90.00
_cell.angle_gamma   90.00
#
_symmetry.space_group_name_H-M   'P 1'
#
loop_
_entity.id
_entity.type
_entity.pdbx_description
1 polymer ?
#
loop_
_entity_poly.entity_id
_entity_poly.type
_entity_poly.pdbx_seq_one_letter_code
_entity_poly.pdbx_strand_id
1 'polypeptide(L)'
;MLLDVEHLKNKYGISCSGVAHIGAHFGQEISEYKKHFGNIEIHLFEPQKEIFSKLIDEFKDQRNIFFYNTALGEEQGTTLMFNADNDGQSSSILEPKLHLKIHPEVVFENSQNIDIDTFDNFYLNNVNFLNIDTQGYELKVLMGAENSLVKNIDYIICEVNKKELYKDCALVKDVDNYLRNFGFIRTDTHFWQDKYPWGDAFYIKKKYLKKPTIFFSKFKNFIYSFDYLFPLIIALRNFLWKMRDK
;
A
#
# COMPACT_ATOMS: atom_id res chain seq x y z
N MET A 1 -2.90 6.35 -5.36
CA MET A 1 -3.71 5.75 -4.28
C MET A 1 -5.19 5.77 -4.64
N LEU A 2 -5.91 4.65 -4.46
CA LEU A 2 -7.34 4.50 -4.81
C LEU A 2 -8.27 4.70 -3.60
N LEU A 3 -7.74 4.55 -2.39
CA LEU A 3 -8.50 4.72 -1.16
C LEU A 3 -8.51 6.19 -0.72
N ASP A 4 -9.68 6.70 -0.40
CA ASP A 4 -9.90 8.05 0.09
C ASP A 4 -9.49 8.16 1.57
N VAL A 5 -8.41 8.90 1.85
CA VAL A 5 -7.86 9.14 3.20
C VAL A 5 -8.87 9.85 4.10
N GLU A 6 -9.65 10.81 3.57
CA GLU A 6 -10.69 11.52 4.32
C GLU A 6 -11.78 10.55 4.80
N HIS A 7 -12.24 9.70 3.89
CA HIS A 7 -13.22 8.67 4.23
C HIS A 7 -12.70 7.73 5.32
N LEU A 8 -11.48 7.23 5.18
CA LEU A 8 -10.86 6.33 6.17
C LEU A 8 -10.69 7.03 7.53
N LYS A 9 -10.20 8.28 7.54
CA LYS A 9 -10.04 9.07 8.75
C LYS A 9 -11.36 9.24 9.49
N ASN A 10 -12.41 9.64 8.78
CA ASN A 10 -13.73 9.87 9.38
C ASN A 10 -14.37 8.57 9.87
N LYS A 11 -14.23 7.48 9.11
CA LYS A 11 -14.83 6.17 9.43
C LYS A 11 -14.17 5.49 10.64
N TYR A 12 -12.85 5.59 10.76
CA TYR A 12 -12.08 4.86 11.77
C TYR A 12 -11.48 5.75 12.85
N GLY A 13 -11.61 7.07 12.76
CA GLY A 13 -11.04 8.00 13.72
C GLY A 13 -9.51 7.96 13.70
N ILE A 14 -8.89 7.92 12.51
CA ILE A 14 -7.44 7.80 12.38
C ILE A 14 -6.75 9.00 13.04
N SER A 15 -5.84 8.69 13.98
CA SER A 15 -4.90 9.64 14.57
C SER A 15 -3.50 9.35 14.02
N CYS A 16 -3.07 10.11 13.02
CA CYS A 16 -1.78 9.94 12.38
C CYS A 16 -0.73 10.83 13.02
N SER A 17 0.39 10.26 13.47
CA SER A 17 1.55 10.97 14.01
C SER A 17 2.65 11.21 12.98
N GLY A 18 2.74 10.34 11.97
CA GLY A 18 3.65 10.43 10.85
C GLY A 18 3.33 9.37 9.81
N VAL A 19 3.66 9.66 8.56
CA VAL A 19 3.47 8.78 7.39
C VAL A 19 4.81 8.36 6.84
N ALA A 20 4.97 7.08 6.51
CA ALA A 20 6.00 6.64 5.56
C ALA A 20 5.32 6.16 4.28
N HIS A 21 5.71 6.74 3.15
CA HIS A 21 5.25 6.37 1.83
C HIS A 21 6.37 5.65 1.09
N ILE A 22 6.18 4.38 0.84
CA ILE A 22 7.11 3.46 0.21
C ILE A 22 6.68 3.27 -1.24
N GLY A 23 7.53 3.65 -2.19
CA GLY A 23 7.18 3.84 -3.58
C GLY A 23 6.51 5.21 -3.80
N ALA A 24 7.16 6.27 -3.29
CA ALA A 24 6.56 7.61 -3.24
C ALA A 24 6.41 8.29 -4.60
N HIS A 25 7.11 7.82 -5.61
CA HIS A 25 7.09 8.35 -6.97
C HIS A 25 7.26 9.88 -6.99
N PHE A 26 6.33 10.65 -7.60
CA PHE A 26 6.36 12.12 -7.59
C PHE A 26 5.69 12.75 -6.36
N GLY A 27 5.27 11.98 -5.37
CA GLY A 27 4.67 12.48 -4.13
C GLY A 27 3.24 13.00 -4.26
N GLN A 28 2.45 12.43 -5.17
CA GLN A 28 1.09 12.89 -5.48
C GLN A 28 0.17 12.91 -4.24
N GLU A 29 0.40 12.02 -3.27
CA GLU A 29 -0.41 11.88 -2.06
C GLU A 29 -0.04 12.83 -0.92
N ILE A 30 1.09 13.56 -1.02
CA ILE A 30 1.57 14.45 0.04
C ILE A 30 0.53 15.52 0.41
N SER A 31 -0.15 16.07 -0.59
CA SER A 31 -1.20 17.08 -0.37
C SER A 31 -2.35 16.54 0.47
N GLU A 32 -2.76 15.29 0.23
CA GLU A 32 -3.83 14.63 0.98
C GLU A 32 -3.38 14.31 2.43
N TYR A 33 -2.14 13.87 2.64
CA TYR A 33 -1.63 13.67 4.00
C TYR A 33 -1.64 14.97 4.80
N LYS A 34 -1.14 16.07 4.24
CA LYS A 34 -1.13 17.38 4.90
C LYS A 34 -2.53 17.91 5.18
N LYS A 35 -3.42 17.81 4.21
CA LYS A 35 -4.81 18.25 4.35
C LYS A 35 -5.53 17.51 5.47
N HIS A 36 -5.35 16.20 5.59
CA HIS A 36 -6.12 15.39 6.52
C HIS A 36 -5.44 15.15 7.86
N PHE A 37 -4.11 15.13 7.91
CA PHE A 37 -3.36 14.85 9.13
C PHE A 37 -2.61 16.07 9.69
N GLY A 38 -2.55 17.19 8.92
CA GLY A 38 -1.93 18.43 9.36
C GLY A 38 -0.39 18.38 9.28
N ASN A 39 0.26 18.98 10.28
CA ASN A 39 1.71 19.14 10.30
C ASN A 39 2.39 17.91 10.94
N ILE A 40 2.42 16.80 10.21
CA ILE A 40 3.07 15.54 10.59
C ILE A 40 4.40 15.36 9.85
N GLU A 41 5.23 14.43 10.31
CA GLU A 41 6.40 13.96 9.55
C GLU A 41 5.96 13.06 8.40
N ILE A 42 6.53 13.28 7.20
CA ILE A 42 6.28 12.48 6.00
C ILE A 42 7.63 11.99 5.48
N HIS A 43 7.81 10.68 5.45
CA HIS A 43 9.03 9.99 5.02
C HIS A 43 8.75 9.32 3.67
N LEU A 44 9.51 9.71 2.64
CA LEU A 44 9.31 9.31 1.24
C LEU A 44 10.46 8.42 0.78
N PHE A 45 10.14 7.19 0.39
CA PHE A 45 11.10 6.22 -0.14
C PHE A 45 10.85 6.04 -1.63
N GLU A 46 11.83 6.39 -2.46
CA GLU A 46 11.78 6.27 -3.91
C GLU A 46 13.13 5.82 -4.45
N PRO A 47 13.25 4.60 -5.01
CA PRO A 47 14.52 4.06 -5.48
C PRO A 47 15.00 4.61 -6.82
N GLN A 48 14.09 5.07 -7.68
CA GLN A 48 14.43 5.54 -9.04
C GLN A 48 15.07 6.94 -8.98
N LYS A 49 16.37 7.04 -9.25
CA LYS A 49 17.16 8.28 -9.08
C LYS A 49 16.58 9.51 -9.79
N GLU A 50 16.08 9.34 -11.01
CA GLU A 50 15.52 10.45 -11.78
C GLU A 50 14.19 10.95 -11.17
N ILE A 51 13.34 10.03 -10.73
CA ILE A 51 12.07 10.33 -10.06
C ILE A 51 12.35 10.94 -8.69
N PHE A 52 13.28 10.37 -7.94
CA PHE A 52 13.72 10.89 -6.65
C PHE A 52 14.25 12.33 -6.74
N SER A 53 15.02 12.66 -7.78
CA SER A 53 15.49 14.02 -7.98
C SER A 53 14.34 15.00 -8.20
N LYS A 54 13.34 14.63 -9.01
CA LYS A 54 12.15 15.44 -9.24
C LYS A 54 11.30 15.59 -7.96
N LEU A 55 11.17 14.49 -7.19
CA LEU A 55 10.49 14.49 -5.90
C LEU A 55 11.12 15.47 -4.90
N ILE A 56 12.46 15.47 -4.79
CA ILE A 56 13.17 16.46 -3.96
C ILE A 56 12.93 17.86 -4.48
N ASP A 57 13.10 18.12 -5.77
CA ASP A 57 12.95 19.47 -6.34
C ASP A 57 11.58 20.07 -6.07
N GLU A 58 10.52 19.25 -6.09
CA GLU A 58 9.16 19.68 -5.80
C GLU A 58 8.92 20.02 -4.32
N PHE A 59 9.53 19.25 -3.39
CA PHE A 59 9.17 19.33 -1.97
C PHE A 59 10.30 19.77 -1.02
N LYS A 60 11.52 20.05 -1.48
CA LYS A 60 12.70 20.40 -0.64
C LYS A 60 12.47 21.59 0.30
N ASP A 61 11.63 22.55 -0.08
CA ASP A 61 11.33 23.73 0.72
C ASP A 61 10.23 23.49 1.76
N GLN A 62 9.64 22.30 1.77
CA GLN A 62 8.59 21.95 2.70
C GLN A 62 9.17 21.29 3.96
N ARG A 63 8.84 21.84 5.14
CA ARG A 63 9.27 21.29 6.42
C ARG A 63 8.58 19.95 6.69
N ASN A 64 9.25 19.08 7.45
CA ASN A 64 8.77 17.78 7.90
C ASN A 64 8.56 16.76 6.76
N ILE A 65 9.23 16.95 5.61
CA ILE A 65 9.34 15.93 4.57
C ILE A 65 10.78 15.43 4.52
N PHE A 66 10.95 14.12 4.56
CA PHE A 66 12.23 13.43 4.57
C PHE A 66 12.30 12.49 3.37
N PHE A 67 13.43 12.48 2.68
CA PHE A 67 13.60 11.79 1.40
C PHE A 67 14.67 10.71 1.50
N TYR A 68 14.39 9.53 0.96
CA TYR A 68 15.28 8.38 0.97
C TYR A 68 15.35 7.76 -0.43
N ASN A 69 16.54 7.81 -1.07
CA ASN A 69 16.74 7.19 -2.38
C ASN A 69 17.11 5.72 -2.21
N THR A 70 16.16 4.91 -1.81
CA THR A 70 16.32 3.47 -1.62
C THR A 70 14.98 2.77 -1.79
N ALA A 71 15.01 1.52 -2.23
CA ALA A 71 13.88 0.62 -2.09
C ALA A 71 13.82 0.08 -0.66
N LEU A 72 12.65 -0.47 -0.28
CA LEU A 72 12.52 -1.21 0.96
C LEU A 72 12.14 -2.68 0.69
N GLY A 73 12.65 -3.58 1.53
CA GLY A 73 12.43 -5.00 1.43
C GLY A 73 12.75 -5.72 2.74
N GLU A 74 12.89 -7.05 2.67
CA GLU A 74 13.14 -7.89 3.85
C GLU A 74 14.60 -7.87 4.32
N GLU A 75 15.55 -7.44 3.48
CA GLU A 75 16.99 -7.43 3.77
C GLU A 75 17.67 -6.22 3.10
N GLN A 76 18.81 -5.83 3.67
CA GLN A 76 19.65 -4.76 3.14
C GLN A 76 20.59 -5.29 2.05
N GLY A 77 20.78 -4.49 0.98
CA GLY A 77 21.71 -4.83 -0.09
C GLY A 77 21.50 -4.00 -1.35
N THR A 78 21.73 -4.62 -2.49
CA THR A 78 21.43 -4.08 -3.82
C THR A 78 20.60 -5.09 -4.59
N THR A 79 19.69 -4.61 -5.43
CA THR A 79 18.82 -5.47 -6.24
C THR A 79 18.60 -4.86 -7.62
N LEU A 80 18.12 -5.67 -8.56
CA LEU A 80 17.75 -5.23 -9.88
C LEU A 80 16.30 -4.73 -9.88
N MET A 81 16.05 -3.59 -10.50
CA MET A 81 14.72 -3.05 -10.73
C MET A 81 14.43 -2.97 -12.22
N PHE A 82 13.30 -3.51 -12.64
CA PHE A 82 12.79 -3.40 -14.01
C PHE A 82 12.09 -2.05 -14.17
N ASN A 83 12.58 -1.23 -15.11
CA ASN A 83 12.06 0.11 -15.33
C ASN A 83 10.96 0.10 -16.38
N ALA A 84 9.82 0.70 -16.07
CA ALA A 84 8.71 0.88 -16.98
C ALA A 84 8.76 2.27 -17.64
N ASP A 85 8.37 2.36 -18.91
CA ASP A 85 8.41 3.59 -19.73
C ASP A 85 7.26 4.57 -19.44
N ASN A 86 6.32 4.19 -18.58
CA ASN A 86 5.20 5.02 -18.15
C ASN A 86 5.57 5.96 -16.98
N ASP A 87 6.61 6.74 -17.15
CA ASP A 87 7.20 7.58 -16.09
C ASP A 87 7.62 6.79 -14.84
N GLY A 88 7.92 5.49 -15.00
CA GLY A 88 8.37 4.62 -13.91
C GLY A 88 7.27 4.13 -12.98
N GLN A 89 6.00 4.44 -13.22
CA GLN A 89 4.88 4.09 -12.32
C GLN A 89 4.72 2.58 -12.10
N SER A 90 4.99 1.78 -13.14
CA SER A 90 4.91 0.31 -13.08
C SER A 90 6.27 -0.35 -12.80
N SER A 91 7.33 0.42 -12.52
CA SER A 91 8.65 -0.14 -12.25
C SER A 91 8.63 -1.01 -10.99
N SER A 92 9.30 -2.17 -11.04
CA SER A 92 9.27 -3.15 -9.97
C SER A 92 10.60 -3.90 -9.81
N ILE A 93 10.89 -4.36 -8.61
CA ILE A 93 11.96 -5.33 -8.32
C ILE A 93 11.59 -6.71 -8.91
N LEU A 94 10.30 -6.99 -9.05
CA LEU A 94 9.81 -8.25 -9.61
C LEU A 94 9.66 -8.16 -11.14
N GLU A 95 9.95 -9.27 -11.81
CA GLU A 95 9.75 -9.40 -13.26
C GLU A 95 8.27 -9.24 -13.62
N PRO A 96 7.88 -8.36 -14.59
CA PRO A 96 6.50 -8.21 -15.02
C PRO A 96 5.95 -9.50 -15.63
N LYS A 97 4.72 -9.88 -15.28
CA LYS A 97 4.08 -11.14 -15.74
C LYS A 97 2.71 -10.86 -16.38
N LEU A 98 1.65 -10.88 -15.60
CA LEU A 98 0.30 -10.59 -16.12
C LEU A 98 0.15 -9.11 -16.47
N HIS A 99 0.96 -8.23 -15.87
CA HIS A 99 1.03 -6.81 -16.19
C HIS A 99 1.20 -6.57 -17.69
N LEU A 100 2.11 -7.29 -18.36
CA LEU A 100 2.35 -7.17 -19.81
C LEU A 100 1.13 -7.49 -20.70
N LYS A 101 0.17 -8.27 -20.17
CA LYS A 101 -1.06 -8.61 -20.89
C LYS A 101 -2.19 -7.60 -20.61
N ILE A 102 -2.19 -7.00 -19.44
CA ILE A 102 -3.22 -6.04 -19.02
C ILE A 102 -2.90 -4.65 -19.54
N HIS A 103 -1.60 -4.29 -19.53
CA HIS A 103 -1.05 -3.02 -19.97
C HIS A 103 0.00 -3.23 -21.06
N PRO A 104 -0.41 -3.69 -22.27
CA PRO A 104 0.52 -3.97 -23.37
C PRO A 104 1.22 -2.72 -23.91
N GLU A 105 0.71 -1.55 -23.57
CA GLU A 105 1.30 -0.24 -23.87
C GLU A 105 2.51 0.10 -23.01
N VAL A 106 2.69 -0.57 -21.86
CA VAL A 106 3.80 -0.31 -20.94
C VAL A 106 4.96 -1.26 -21.25
N VAL A 107 6.13 -0.69 -21.52
CA VAL A 107 7.33 -1.44 -21.90
C VAL A 107 8.38 -1.42 -20.80
N PHE A 108 9.04 -2.55 -20.59
CA PHE A 108 10.12 -2.73 -19.62
C PHE A 108 11.42 -3.03 -20.37
N GLU A 109 12.01 -2.02 -21.00
CA GLU A 109 13.20 -2.18 -21.85
C GLU A 109 14.51 -2.21 -21.06
N ASN A 110 14.53 -1.54 -19.90
CA ASN A 110 15.73 -1.33 -19.11
C ASN A 110 15.56 -1.85 -17.70
N SER A 111 16.71 -2.15 -17.08
CA SER A 111 16.80 -2.42 -15.65
C SER A 111 17.96 -1.66 -15.05
N GLN A 112 17.88 -1.37 -13.75
CA GLN A 112 18.95 -0.68 -13.02
C GLN A 112 19.18 -1.36 -11.67
N ASN A 113 20.42 -1.31 -11.20
CA ASN A 113 20.73 -1.67 -9.83
C ASN A 113 20.31 -0.53 -8.90
N ILE A 114 19.58 -0.86 -7.86
CA ILE A 114 19.12 0.06 -6.82
C ILE A 114 19.55 -0.46 -5.45
N ASP A 115 19.72 0.46 -4.51
CA ASP A 115 19.90 0.10 -3.11
C ASP A 115 18.56 -0.32 -2.51
N ILE A 116 18.61 -1.31 -1.61
CA ILE A 116 17.45 -1.80 -0.86
C ILE A 116 17.82 -1.92 0.61
N ASP A 117 16.89 -1.56 1.50
CA ASP A 117 17.09 -1.64 2.94
C ASP A 117 15.81 -2.14 3.63
N THR A 118 15.86 -2.38 4.93
CA THR A 118 14.67 -2.71 5.71
C THR A 118 14.08 -1.43 6.32
N PHE A 119 12.76 -1.36 6.42
CA PHE A 119 12.11 -0.21 7.07
C PHE A 119 12.59 -0.01 8.52
N ASP A 120 12.82 -1.09 9.24
CA ASP A 120 13.24 -1.06 10.64
C ASP A 120 14.62 -0.40 10.86
N ASN A 121 15.50 -0.37 9.86
CA ASN A 121 16.80 0.28 9.92
C ASN A 121 16.73 1.82 9.97
N PHE A 122 15.60 2.41 9.65
CA PHE A 122 15.40 3.87 9.68
C PHE A 122 14.93 4.40 11.05
N TYR A 123 14.53 3.52 11.97
CA TYR A 123 14.13 3.88 13.35
C TYR A 123 13.05 4.98 13.43
N LEU A 124 12.07 4.98 12.54
CA LEU A 124 11.03 6.01 12.42
C LEU A 124 9.95 5.86 13.51
N ASN A 125 10.29 6.19 14.75
CA ASN A 125 9.42 5.95 15.91
C ASN A 125 8.13 6.82 15.91
N ASN A 126 8.13 7.96 15.21
CA ASN A 126 6.96 8.84 15.11
C ASN A 126 5.98 8.42 14.00
N VAL A 127 6.38 7.50 13.14
CA VAL A 127 5.54 7.01 12.04
C VAL A 127 4.59 5.94 12.57
N ASN A 128 3.28 6.15 12.38
CA ASN A 128 2.28 5.14 12.68
C ASN A 128 1.38 4.76 11.50
N PHE A 129 1.63 5.36 10.33
CA PHE A 129 0.90 5.11 9.10
C PHE A 129 1.87 4.75 7.96
N LEU A 130 1.70 3.59 7.34
CA LEU A 130 2.42 3.19 6.13
C LEU A 130 1.50 3.33 4.92
N ASN A 131 2.03 3.88 3.82
CA ASN A 131 1.48 3.73 2.49
C ASN A 131 2.50 2.98 1.63
N ILE A 132 2.13 1.81 1.10
CA ILE A 132 3.04 0.90 0.40
C ILE A 132 2.49 0.63 -1.00
N ASP A 133 3.22 1.09 -2.02
CA ASP A 133 2.93 0.87 -3.43
C ASP A 133 4.26 0.58 -4.14
N THR A 134 4.63 -0.68 -4.18
CA THR A 134 5.93 -1.15 -4.67
C THR A 134 5.82 -2.14 -5.82
N GLN A 135 4.63 -2.15 -6.45
CA GLN A 135 4.36 -2.90 -7.66
C GLN A 135 4.68 -4.39 -7.50
N GLY A 136 4.08 -4.99 -6.45
CA GLY A 136 4.15 -6.42 -6.16
C GLY A 136 5.13 -6.82 -5.05
N TYR A 137 5.98 -5.90 -4.56
CA TYR A 137 6.99 -6.18 -3.53
C TYR A 137 6.52 -5.87 -2.09
N GLU A 138 5.26 -5.54 -1.91
CA GLU A 138 4.66 -5.02 -0.66
C GLU A 138 4.86 -5.97 0.53
N LEU A 139 4.70 -7.28 0.34
CA LEU A 139 4.90 -8.26 1.41
C LEU A 139 6.36 -8.26 1.90
N LYS A 140 7.32 -8.10 1.01
CA LYS A 140 8.75 -8.01 1.35
C LYS A 140 9.08 -6.74 2.14
N VAL A 141 8.44 -5.62 1.77
CA VAL A 141 8.50 -4.37 2.55
C VAL A 141 7.97 -4.59 3.97
N LEU A 142 6.82 -5.23 4.11
CA LEU A 142 6.23 -5.54 5.41
C LEU A 142 7.10 -6.47 6.26
N MET A 143 7.81 -7.43 5.64
CA MET A 143 8.77 -8.31 6.32
C MET A 143 9.96 -7.52 6.88
N GLY A 144 10.44 -6.49 6.16
CA GLY A 144 11.49 -5.59 6.65
C GLY A 144 11.02 -4.56 7.69
N ALA A 145 9.74 -4.58 8.06
CA ALA A 145 9.12 -3.65 9.02
C ALA A 145 8.62 -4.34 10.31
N GLU A 146 9.02 -5.58 10.60
CA GLU A 146 8.43 -6.39 11.68
C GLU A 146 8.45 -5.72 13.04
N ASN A 147 9.59 -5.12 13.44
CA ASN A 147 9.70 -4.42 14.71
C ASN A 147 8.76 -3.21 14.78
N SER A 148 8.67 -2.44 13.69
CA SER A 148 7.80 -1.28 13.57
C SER A 148 6.32 -1.70 13.56
N LEU A 149 5.97 -2.79 12.87
CA LEU A 149 4.62 -3.38 12.90
C LEU A 149 4.19 -3.78 14.31
N VAL A 150 5.10 -4.25 15.14
CA VAL A 150 4.80 -4.56 16.55
C VAL A 150 4.64 -3.28 17.37
N LYS A 151 5.58 -2.34 17.24
CA LYS A 151 5.76 -1.22 18.18
C LYS A 151 4.86 -0.02 17.92
N ASN A 152 4.89 0.52 16.71
CA ASN A 152 4.35 1.86 16.42
C ASN A 152 3.40 1.94 15.23
N ILE A 153 3.45 1.04 14.26
CA ILE A 153 2.53 1.11 13.12
C ILE A 153 1.12 0.68 13.53
N ASP A 154 0.14 1.51 13.22
CA ASP A 154 -1.28 1.31 13.54
C ASP A 154 -2.15 1.19 12.30
N TYR A 155 -1.74 1.82 11.19
CA TYR A 155 -2.51 1.95 9.95
C TYR A 155 -1.62 1.65 8.74
N ILE A 156 -2.17 0.94 7.76
CA ILE A 156 -1.45 0.62 6.53
C ILE A 156 -2.43 0.75 5.35
N ILE A 157 -2.07 1.53 4.33
CA ILE A 157 -2.58 1.38 2.98
C ILE A 157 -1.54 0.59 2.21
N CYS A 158 -1.96 -0.42 1.48
CA CYS A 158 -1.07 -1.31 0.77
C CYS A 158 -1.70 -1.67 -0.57
N GLU A 159 -0.95 -1.54 -1.68
CA GLU A 159 -1.37 -2.14 -2.93
C GLU A 159 -1.46 -3.66 -2.74
N VAL A 160 -2.49 -4.28 -3.30
CA VAL A 160 -2.74 -5.71 -3.18
C VAL A 160 -3.20 -6.30 -4.51
N ASN A 161 -2.79 -7.53 -4.75
CA ASN A 161 -3.04 -8.24 -5.98
C ASN A 161 -3.94 -9.46 -5.77
N LYS A 162 -4.92 -9.68 -6.67
CA LYS A 162 -5.71 -10.94 -6.75
C LYS A 162 -5.02 -12.00 -7.59
N LYS A 163 -4.15 -11.57 -8.52
CA LYS A 163 -3.39 -12.42 -9.44
C LYS A 163 -1.98 -11.88 -9.54
N GLU A 164 -1.05 -12.71 -9.93
CA GLU A 164 0.35 -12.32 -10.14
C GLU A 164 0.51 -11.36 -11.33
N LEU A 165 0.46 -10.05 -11.06
CA LEU A 165 0.84 -9.02 -12.03
C LEU A 165 2.33 -9.07 -12.33
N TYR A 166 3.11 -9.26 -11.29
CA TYR A 166 4.55 -9.51 -11.34
C TYR A 166 4.82 -10.94 -10.87
N LYS A 167 5.90 -11.52 -11.33
CA LYS A 167 6.28 -12.89 -11.00
C LYS A 167 6.52 -13.03 -9.50
N ASP A 168 5.88 -14.04 -8.90
CA ASP A 168 5.98 -14.36 -7.48
C ASP A 168 5.55 -13.21 -6.53
N CYS A 169 4.81 -12.21 -7.01
CA CYS A 169 4.23 -11.19 -6.15
C CYS A 169 3.22 -11.80 -5.17
N ALA A 170 3.18 -11.25 -3.96
CA ALA A 170 2.21 -11.68 -2.95
C ALA A 170 0.78 -11.35 -3.38
N LEU A 171 -0.13 -12.26 -3.08
CA LEU A 171 -1.56 -12.01 -3.28
C LEU A 171 -2.17 -11.40 -2.00
N VAL A 172 -3.31 -10.76 -2.15
CA VAL A 172 -4.03 -10.14 -1.02
C VAL A 172 -4.21 -11.06 0.20
N LYS A 173 -4.40 -12.37 -0.04
CA LYS A 173 -4.52 -13.36 1.04
C LYS A 173 -3.20 -13.57 1.81
N ASP A 174 -2.07 -13.41 1.14
CA ASP A 174 -0.75 -13.61 1.74
C ASP A 174 -0.43 -12.41 2.63
N VAL A 175 -0.72 -11.19 2.17
CA VAL A 175 -0.64 -9.96 2.97
C VAL A 175 -1.60 -10.01 4.16
N ASP A 176 -2.86 -10.45 3.98
CA ASP A 176 -3.84 -10.65 5.06
C ASP A 176 -3.33 -11.62 6.13
N ASN A 177 -2.74 -12.74 5.71
CA ASN A 177 -2.23 -13.76 6.63
C ASN A 177 -1.02 -13.25 7.42
N TYR A 178 -0.10 -12.55 6.74
CA TYR A 178 1.08 -11.99 7.38
C TYR A 178 0.71 -10.91 8.41
N LEU A 179 -0.04 -9.90 8.01
CA LEU A 179 -0.44 -8.79 8.87
C LEU A 179 -1.33 -9.19 10.06
N ARG A 180 -2.05 -10.31 9.94
CA ARG A 180 -2.84 -10.89 11.04
C ARG A 180 -1.98 -11.25 12.25
N ASN A 181 -0.73 -11.68 12.03
CA ASN A 181 0.21 -12.03 13.13
C ASN A 181 0.56 -10.80 13.96
N PHE A 182 0.53 -9.62 13.38
CA PHE A 182 0.79 -8.33 14.04
C PHE A 182 -0.48 -7.64 14.55
N GLY A 183 -1.62 -8.33 14.48
CA GLY A 183 -2.89 -7.82 14.99
C GLY A 183 -3.66 -6.89 14.06
N PHE A 184 -3.28 -6.79 12.80
CA PHE A 184 -4.02 -6.01 11.81
C PHE A 184 -5.23 -6.78 11.23
N ILE A 185 -6.21 -6.02 10.75
CA ILE A 185 -7.36 -6.52 9.99
C ILE A 185 -7.54 -5.61 8.78
N ARG A 186 -7.72 -6.22 7.61
CA ARG A 186 -8.15 -5.51 6.42
C ARG A 186 -9.62 -5.13 6.55
N THR A 187 -9.93 -3.84 6.44
CA THR A 187 -11.29 -3.31 6.62
C THR A 187 -11.89 -2.76 5.34
N ASP A 188 -11.08 -2.15 4.50
CA ASP A 188 -11.49 -1.60 3.21
C ASP A 188 -10.58 -2.12 2.09
N THR A 189 -11.14 -2.23 0.90
CA THR A 189 -10.40 -2.61 -0.29
C THR A 189 -11.11 -2.00 -1.49
N HIS A 190 -10.33 -1.37 -2.35
CA HIS A 190 -10.80 -0.83 -3.63
C HIS A 190 -9.93 -1.41 -4.74
N PHE A 191 -10.51 -2.23 -5.62
CA PHE A 191 -9.85 -2.71 -6.82
C PHE A 191 -10.10 -1.76 -7.98
N TRP A 192 -9.08 -1.55 -8.82
CA TRP A 192 -9.18 -0.62 -9.94
C TRP A 192 -10.32 -1.03 -10.89
N GLN A 193 -11.28 -0.11 -11.07
CA GLN A 193 -12.48 -0.30 -11.88
C GLN A 193 -13.27 -1.60 -11.62
N ASP A 194 -13.12 -2.21 -10.44
CA ASP A 194 -13.68 -3.53 -10.08
C ASP A 194 -13.36 -4.68 -11.09
N LYS A 195 -12.62 -4.37 -12.14
CA LYS A 195 -12.27 -5.27 -13.27
C LYS A 195 -10.83 -5.78 -13.17
N TYR A 196 -9.92 -4.92 -12.73
CA TYR A 196 -8.51 -5.24 -12.69
C TYR A 196 -8.14 -6.04 -11.43
N PRO A 197 -7.09 -6.89 -11.50
CA PRO A 197 -6.73 -7.77 -10.39
C PRO A 197 -5.89 -7.08 -9.31
N TRP A 198 -5.73 -5.75 -9.33
CA TRP A 198 -4.96 -4.96 -8.38
C TRP A 198 -5.78 -3.81 -7.79
N GLY A 199 -5.37 -3.31 -6.65
CA GLY A 199 -6.01 -2.22 -5.95
C GLY A 199 -5.43 -1.98 -4.58
N ASP A 200 -5.99 -1.03 -3.83
CA ASP A 200 -5.55 -0.68 -2.49
C ASP A 200 -6.38 -1.38 -1.43
N ALA A 201 -5.71 -1.81 -0.37
CA ALA A 201 -6.32 -2.34 0.83
C ALA A 201 -5.91 -1.53 2.06
N PHE A 202 -6.86 -1.25 2.95
CA PHE A 202 -6.60 -0.60 4.22
C PHE A 202 -6.61 -1.61 5.37
N TYR A 203 -5.54 -1.61 6.14
CA TYR A 203 -5.37 -2.43 7.33
C TYR A 203 -5.25 -1.54 8.57
N ILE A 204 -5.90 -1.95 9.65
CA ILE A 204 -5.89 -1.25 10.94
C ILE A 204 -5.71 -2.24 12.08
N LYS A 205 -4.97 -1.86 13.13
CA LYS A 205 -4.84 -2.69 14.31
C LYS A 205 -6.20 -2.90 15.00
N LYS A 206 -6.46 -4.14 15.41
CA LYS A 206 -7.73 -4.57 16.07
C LYS A 206 -8.11 -3.70 17.26
N LYS A 207 -7.12 -3.15 17.99
CA LYS A 207 -7.36 -2.31 19.17
C LYS A 207 -8.21 -1.06 18.88
N TYR A 208 -8.24 -0.60 17.63
CA TYR A 208 -9.02 0.56 17.18
C TYR A 208 -10.41 0.20 16.65
N LEU A 209 -10.73 -1.09 16.54
CA LEU A 209 -11.99 -1.55 15.95
C LEU A 209 -12.97 -2.03 17.00
N LYS A 210 -14.25 -1.69 16.84
CA LYS A 210 -15.35 -2.28 17.62
C LYS A 210 -15.57 -3.75 17.21
N LYS A 211 -16.01 -4.61 18.14
CA LYS A 211 -16.24 -6.05 17.90
C LYS A 211 -17.10 -6.34 16.66
N PRO A 212 -18.23 -5.65 16.41
CA PRO A 212 -19.02 -5.87 15.18
C PRO A 212 -18.22 -5.60 13.90
N THR A 213 -17.45 -4.51 13.86
CA THR A 213 -16.60 -4.16 12.70
C THR A 213 -15.59 -5.27 12.40
N ILE A 214 -14.97 -5.84 13.44
CA ILE A 214 -14.03 -6.96 13.31
C ILE A 214 -14.70 -8.17 12.67
N PHE A 215 -15.90 -8.52 13.13
CA PHE A 215 -16.66 -9.66 12.60
C PHE A 215 -17.01 -9.45 11.11
N PHE A 216 -17.59 -8.30 10.77
CA PHE A 216 -17.97 -7.98 9.39
C PHE A 216 -16.77 -7.91 8.44
N SER A 217 -15.65 -7.34 8.88
CA SER A 217 -14.42 -7.28 8.07
C SER A 217 -13.87 -8.68 7.79
N LYS A 218 -13.80 -9.55 8.79
CA LYS A 218 -13.36 -10.93 8.61
C LYS A 218 -14.30 -11.72 7.67
N PHE A 219 -15.61 -11.56 7.83
CA PHE A 219 -16.60 -12.20 6.97
C PHE A 219 -16.47 -11.72 5.51
N LYS A 220 -16.34 -10.40 5.31
CA LYS A 220 -16.11 -9.79 4.00
C LYS A 220 -14.82 -10.34 3.34
N ASN A 221 -13.72 -10.38 4.08
CA ASN A 221 -12.44 -10.88 3.57
C ASN A 221 -12.50 -12.38 3.25
N PHE A 222 -13.21 -13.18 4.05
CA PHE A 222 -13.47 -14.58 3.77
C PHE A 222 -14.23 -14.76 2.44
N ILE A 223 -15.27 -13.96 2.22
CA ILE A 223 -16.05 -14.03 0.98
C ILE A 223 -15.19 -13.59 -0.23
N TYR A 224 -14.38 -12.54 -0.10
CA TYR A 224 -13.46 -12.09 -1.17
C TYR A 224 -12.38 -13.11 -1.53
N SER A 225 -12.13 -14.11 -0.68
CA SER A 225 -11.20 -15.21 -1.02
C SER A 225 -11.78 -16.22 -2.01
N PHE A 226 -13.07 -16.11 -2.36
CA PHE A 226 -13.76 -16.98 -3.34
C PHE A 226 -14.21 -16.16 -4.54
N ASP A 227 -13.43 -16.15 -5.61
CA ASP A 227 -13.69 -15.36 -6.83
C ASP A 227 -15.09 -15.62 -7.46
N TYR A 228 -15.63 -16.85 -7.32
CA TYR A 228 -16.92 -17.21 -7.86
C TYR A 228 -18.14 -16.69 -7.04
N LEU A 229 -17.93 -16.18 -5.83
CA LEU A 229 -18.98 -15.60 -4.99
C LEU A 229 -19.14 -14.08 -5.18
N PHE A 230 -18.28 -13.45 -5.97
CA PHE A 230 -18.28 -12.00 -6.18
C PHE A 230 -19.63 -11.43 -6.67
N PRO A 231 -20.36 -12.07 -7.64
CA PRO A 231 -21.69 -11.62 -8.04
C PRO A 231 -22.73 -11.69 -6.92
N LEU A 232 -22.65 -12.71 -6.05
CA LEU A 232 -23.54 -12.86 -4.91
C LEU A 232 -23.32 -11.77 -3.85
N ILE A 233 -22.07 -11.31 -3.70
CA ILE A 233 -21.70 -10.25 -2.76
C ILE A 233 -22.28 -8.91 -3.19
N ILE A 234 -22.18 -8.58 -4.47
CA ILE A 234 -22.79 -7.37 -5.02
C ILE A 234 -24.30 -7.39 -4.82
N ALA A 235 -24.93 -8.52 -5.08
CA ALA A 235 -26.37 -8.70 -4.85
C ALA A 235 -26.73 -8.54 -3.37
N LEU A 236 -25.97 -9.14 -2.45
CA LEU A 236 -26.19 -9.04 -1.00
C LEU A 236 -25.94 -7.62 -0.48
N ARG A 237 -24.90 -6.94 -0.95
CA ARG A 237 -24.63 -5.54 -0.63
C ARG A 237 -25.79 -4.64 -1.04
N ASN A 238 -26.27 -4.81 -2.26
CA ASN A 238 -27.39 -4.01 -2.79
C ASN A 238 -28.71 -4.32 -2.05
N PHE A 239 -28.91 -5.57 -1.62
CA PHE A 239 -30.04 -5.96 -0.80
C PHE A 239 -29.97 -5.32 0.61
N LEU A 240 -28.83 -5.41 1.29
CA LEU A 240 -28.62 -4.83 2.63
C LEU A 240 -28.72 -3.30 2.61
N TRP A 241 -28.28 -2.65 1.54
CA TRP A 241 -28.44 -1.20 1.40
C TRP A 241 -29.91 -0.82 1.27
N LYS A 242 -30.70 -1.53 0.45
CA LYS A 242 -32.13 -1.29 0.32
C LYS A 242 -32.93 -1.55 1.62
N MET A 243 -32.39 -2.35 2.53
CA MET A 243 -33.02 -2.57 3.86
C MET A 243 -32.65 -1.49 4.88
N ARG A 244 -31.57 -0.73 4.68
CA ARG A 244 -31.14 0.35 5.57
C ARG A 244 -31.89 1.66 5.31
N ASP A 245 -32.45 1.82 4.11
CA ASP A 245 -33.20 2.99 3.68
C ASP A 245 -34.73 2.83 3.84
N LYS A 246 -35.16 1.77 4.55
CA LYS A 246 -36.52 1.55 5.07
C LYS A 246 -36.53 1.61 6.60
#